data_772a3a247244402fe879e0a35d66747c
#
_entry.id   772a3a247244402fe879e0a35d66747c
#
_cell.length_a   1.000
_cell.length_b   1.000
_cell.length_c   1.000
_cell.angle_alpha   90.00
_cell.angle_beta   90.00
_cell.angle_gamma   90.00
#
_symmetry.space_group_name_H-M   'P 1'
#
loop_
_entity.id
_entity.type
_entity.pdbx_description
1 polymer ?
#
loop_
_entity_poly.entity_id
_entity_poly.type
_entity_poly.pdbx_seq_one_letter_code
_entity_poly.pdbx_strand_id
1 'polypeptide(L)'
;MKKTISLPYGTGEISAQVEESEAEKSPEELLCQAMENPIGTSRLEELAKGKKKVVVLCSDHTRPVPSKLILPPMLEAIRRGNPQAEITLLIATGCHRGTTRQEL
;
A
#
# COMPACT_ATOMS: atom_id res chain seq x y z
N MET A 1 9.08 19.01 -10.21
CA MET A 1 9.19 18.99 -11.67
C MET A 1 7.90 19.54 -12.27
N LYS A 2 8.04 20.46 -13.20
CA LYS A 2 6.87 21.05 -13.90
C LYS A 2 6.61 20.29 -15.19
N LYS A 3 5.38 19.80 -15.35
CA LYS A 3 4.93 19.16 -16.61
C LYS A 3 3.82 19.99 -17.21
N THR A 4 3.92 20.22 -18.52
CA THR A 4 2.90 20.91 -19.29
C THR A 4 2.34 19.95 -20.33
N ILE A 5 1.02 19.85 -20.38
CA ILE A 5 0.30 19.01 -21.33
C ILE A 5 -0.59 19.92 -22.18
N SER A 6 -0.39 19.90 -23.50
CA SER A 6 -1.23 20.62 -24.45
C SER A 6 -2.29 19.67 -25.02
N LEU A 7 -3.55 20.07 -24.94
CA LEU A 7 -4.66 19.30 -25.50
C LEU A 7 -4.87 19.64 -26.97
N PRO A 8 -5.16 18.65 -27.86
CA PRO A 8 -5.24 18.88 -29.29
C PRO A 8 -6.37 19.81 -29.73
N TYR A 9 -7.43 19.92 -28.99
CA TYR A 9 -8.51 20.90 -29.24
C TYR A 9 -8.51 21.98 -28.19
N GLY A 10 -7.31 22.23 -27.66
CA GLY A 10 -7.16 22.96 -26.45
C GLY A 10 -7.51 24.41 -26.55
N THR A 11 -8.40 24.74 -25.70
CA THR A 11 -8.66 26.08 -25.28
C THR A 11 -7.86 26.41 -24.01
N GLY A 12 -6.93 25.55 -23.63
CA GLY A 12 -6.16 25.76 -22.43
C GLY A 12 -4.94 24.86 -22.28
N GLU A 13 -4.07 25.26 -21.41
CA GLU A 13 -2.86 24.56 -21.02
C GLU A 13 -3.01 24.08 -19.57
N ILE A 14 -2.79 22.77 -19.35
CA ILE A 14 -2.82 22.21 -18.01
C ILE A 14 -1.38 22.01 -17.55
N SER A 15 -1.01 22.66 -16.47
CA SER A 15 0.30 22.46 -15.85
C SER A 15 0.15 21.94 -14.43
N ALA A 16 0.93 20.91 -14.11
CA ALA A 16 1.00 20.36 -12.76
C ALA A 16 2.44 20.45 -12.26
N GLN A 17 2.59 20.93 -11.05
CA GLN A 17 3.88 21.01 -10.38
C GLN A 17 3.90 20.01 -9.22
N VAL A 18 4.90 19.13 -9.24
CA VAL A 18 5.14 18.19 -8.15
C VAL A 18 6.23 18.79 -7.25
N GLU A 19 5.88 19.08 -6.03
CA GLU A 19 6.84 19.50 -5.02
C GLU A 19 7.35 18.27 -4.27
N GLU A 20 8.67 18.12 -4.23
CA GLU A 20 9.30 17.14 -3.36
C GLU A 20 9.38 17.76 -1.96
N SER A 21 8.60 17.20 -1.05
CA SER A 21 8.70 17.52 0.37
C SER A 21 9.46 16.43 1.09
N GLU A 22 10.47 16.79 1.86
CA GLU A 22 11.10 15.85 2.78
C GLU A 22 10.13 15.55 3.91
N ALA A 23 9.90 14.26 4.17
CA ALA A 23 9.08 13.86 5.29
C ALA A 23 9.82 14.13 6.59
N GLU A 24 9.20 14.87 7.51
CA GLU A 24 9.75 15.13 8.84
C GLU A 24 9.78 13.90 9.73
N LYS A 25 9.02 12.84 9.36
CA LYS A 25 8.87 11.61 10.13
C LYS A 25 9.51 10.45 9.40
N SER A 26 9.97 9.47 10.17
CA SER A 26 10.50 8.24 9.61
C SER A 26 9.40 7.47 8.85
N PRO A 27 9.76 6.59 7.89
CA PRO A 27 8.77 5.76 7.20
C PRO A 27 7.93 4.92 8.16
N GLU A 28 8.51 4.41 9.24
CA GLU A 28 7.82 3.64 10.28
C GLU A 28 6.78 4.48 11.01
N GLU A 29 7.10 5.71 11.34
CA GLU A 29 6.17 6.65 11.99
C GLU A 29 5.00 7.00 11.09
N LEU A 30 5.28 7.27 9.82
CA LEU A 30 4.25 7.56 8.83
C LEU A 30 3.29 6.39 8.66
N LEU A 31 3.82 5.18 8.58
CA LEU A 31 3.04 3.96 8.46
C LEU A 31 2.16 3.74 9.69
N CYS A 32 2.73 3.91 10.89
CA CYS A 32 2.00 3.77 12.13
C CYS A 32 0.83 4.76 12.20
N GLN A 33 1.07 6.02 11.87
CA GLN A 33 0.03 7.04 11.85
C GLN A 33 -1.08 6.73 10.85
N ALA A 34 -0.71 6.27 9.65
CA ALA A 34 -1.69 5.90 8.63
C ALA A 34 -2.57 4.72 9.08
N MET A 35 -2.00 3.77 9.79
CA MET A 35 -2.73 2.62 10.33
C MET A 35 -3.63 2.99 11.50
N GLU A 36 -3.20 3.93 12.35
CA GLU A 36 -3.99 4.40 13.48
C GLU A 36 -5.14 5.31 13.07
N ASN A 37 -4.98 6.04 11.98
CA ASN A 37 -5.95 7.01 11.50
C ASN A 37 -6.36 6.72 10.04
N PRO A 38 -7.04 5.59 9.77
CA PRO A 38 -7.50 5.28 8.43
C PRO A 38 -8.56 6.25 7.95
N ILE A 39 -8.59 6.49 6.64
CA ILE A 39 -9.55 7.41 6.01
C ILE A 39 -10.79 6.64 5.57
N GLY A 40 -11.95 7.02 6.10
CA GLY A 40 -13.25 6.48 5.67
C GLY A 40 -13.53 5.03 6.08
N THR A 41 -12.75 4.47 7.00
CA THR A 41 -12.91 3.09 7.45
C THR A 41 -12.46 2.93 8.91
N SER A 42 -12.79 1.77 9.50
CA SER A 42 -12.26 1.37 10.80
C SER A 42 -10.80 0.93 10.69
N ARG A 43 -10.12 0.83 11.81
CA ARG A 43 -8.75 0.28 11.87
C ARG A 43 -8.70 -1.15 11.37
N LEU A 44 -7.56 -1.56 10.87
CA LEU A 44 -7.35 -2.90 10.33
C LEU A 44 -7.63 -4.00 11.35
N GLU A 45 -7.27 -3.79 12.62
CA GLU A 45 -7.58 -4.74 13.71
C GLU A 45 -9.09 -4.96 13.84
N GLU A 46 -9.87 -3.91 13.72
CA GLU A 46 -11.33 -4.00 13.82
C GLU A 46 -11.95 -4.68 12.60
N LEU A 47 -11.42 -4.39 11.41
CA LEU A 47 -11.87 -5.02 10.17
C LEU A 47 -11.60 -6.53 10.17
N ALA A 48 -10.51 -6.96 10.77
CA ALA A 48 -10.11 -8.36 10.85
C ALA A 48 -10.94 -9.18 11.85
N LYS A 49 -11.62 -8.54 12.80
CA LYS A 49 -12.41 -9.23 13.81
C LYS A 49 -13.52 -10.07 13.18
N GLY A 50 -13.65 -11.32 13.63
CA GLY A 50 -14.69 -12.21 13.16
C GLY A 50 -14.51 -12.77 11.75
N LYS A 51 -13.38 -12.47 11.10
CA LYS A 51 -13.07 -13.00 9.78
C LYS A 51 -12.32 -14.31 9.90
N LYS A 52 -12.73 -15.33 9.15
CA LYS A 52 -12.06 -16.64 9.13
C LYS A 52 -10.82 -16.61 8.23
N LYS A 53 -10.93 -15.94 7.10
CA LYS A 53 -9.86 -15.84 6.08
C LYS A 53 -9.62 -14.40 5.71
N VAL A 54 -8.36 -14.02 5.65
CA VAL A 54 -7.91 -12.69 5.23
C VAL A 54 -6.91 -12.87 4.10
N VAL A 55 -7.16 -12.21 2.97
CA VAL A 55 -6.23 -12.21 1.85
C VAL A 55 -5.59 -10.82 1.77
N VAL A 56 -4.26 -10.80 1.79
CA VAL A 56 -3.48 -9.57 1.59
C VAL A 56 -2.93 -9.59 0.18
N LEU A 57 -3.39 -8.67 -0.64
CA LEU A 57 -2.95 -8.53 -2.02
C LEU A 57 -1.70 -7.66 -2.07
N CYS A 58 -0.63 -8.20 -2.63
CA CYS A 58 0.67 -7.54 -2.71
C CYS A 58 1.09 -7.32 -4.16
N SER A 59 1.86 -6.27 -4.40
CA SER A 59 2.53 -6.09 -5.68
C SER A 59 3.71 -7.06 -5.82
N ASP A 60 4.07 -7.39 -7.06
CA ASP A 60 5.25 -8.20 -7.34
C ASP A 60 6.56 -7.38 -7.26
N HIS A 61 7.68 -8.06 -7.50
CA HIS A 61 9.02 -7.47 -7.46
C HIS A 61 9.25 -6.35 -8.46
N THR A 62 8.39 -6.20 -9.48
CA THR A 62 8.54 -5.16 -10.52
C THR A 62 8.04 -3.80 -10.07
N ARG A 63 7.33 -3.73 -8.94
CA ARG A 63 6.76 -2.48 -8.42
C ARG A 63 7.61 -1.91 -7.29
N PRO A 64 7.85 -0.58 -7.29
CA PRO A 64 8.65 0.06 -6.22
C PRO A 64 7.84 0.26 -4.94
N VAL A 65 7.22 -0.78 -4.44
CA VAL A 65 6.43 -0.74 -3.19
C VAL A 65 7.29 -1.31 -2.06
N PRO A 66 7.45 -0.59 -0.93
CA PRO A 66 8.27 -1.05 0.18
C PRO A 66 7.54 -2.12 1.03
N SER A 67 7.23 -3.26 0.42
CA SER A 67 6.46 -4.34 1.06
C SER A 67 7.13 -4.87 2.32
N LYS A 68 8.46 -4.90 2.37
CA LYS A 68 9.21 -5.33 3.55
C LYS A 68 8.98 -4.43 4.78
N LEU A 69 8.67 -3.17 4.52
CA LEU A 69 8.34 -2.20 5.56
C LEU A 69 6.88 -2.27 5.97
N ILE A 70 5.99 -2.43 4.99
CA ILE A 70 4.54 -2.32 5.17
C ILE A 70 3.92 -3.62 5.70
N LEU A 71 4.31 -4.77 5.17
CA LEU A 71 3.66 -6.05 5.48
C LEU A 71 3.74 -6.45 6.96
N PRO A 72 4.91 -6.39 7.63
CA PRO A 72 4.97 -6.82 9.03
C PRO A 72 3.99 -6.12 9.95
N PRO A 73 3.89 -4.77 10.00
CA PRO A 73 2.91 -4.12 10.85
C PRO A 73 1.46 -4.38 10.44
N MET A 74 1.19 -4.56 9.15
CA MET A 74 -0.16 -4.93 8.69
C MET A 74 -0.56 -6.33 9.20
N LEU A 75 0.34 -7.30 9.08
CA LEU A 75 0.10 -8.66 9.55
C LEU A 75 -0.07 -8.70 11.07
N GLU A 76 0.73 -7.94 11.81
CA GLU A 76 0.56 -7.81 13.25
C GLU A 76 -0.79 -7.22 13.63
N ALA A 77 -1.25 -6.20 12.93
CA ALA A 77 -2.54 -5.58 13.16
C ALA A 77 -3.68 -6.60 12.94
N ILE A 78 -3.63 -7.36 11.87
CA ILE A 78 -4.60 -8.41 11.58
C ILE A 78 -4.60 -9.46 12.70
N ARG A 79 -3.42 -9.89 13.15
CA ARG A 79 -3.28 -10.88 14.24
C ARG A 79 -3.76 -10.34 15.57
N ARG A 80 -3.54 -9.07 15.88
CA ARG A 80 -4.08 -8.47 17.10
C ARG A 80 -5.60 -8.44 17.10
N GLY A 81 -6.20 -8.12 15.96
CA GLY A 81 -7.65 -8.12 15.81
C GLY A 81 -8.27 -9.50 15.76
N ASN A 82 -7.56 -10.46 15.16
CA ASN A 82 -8.05 -11.83 15.00
C ASN A 82 -6.89 -12.85 14.97
N PRO A 83 -6.47 -13.39 16.13
CA PRO A 83 -5.39 -14.36 16.19
C PRO A 83 -5.68 -15.68 15.47
N GLN A 84 -6.96 -16.00 15.23
CA GLN A 84 -7.40 -17.24 14.61
C GLN A 84 -7.56 -17.16 13.11
N ALA A 85 -7.40 -15.96 12.51
CA ALA A 85 -7.59 -15.80 11.08
C ALA A 85 -6.52 -16.53 10.27
N GLU A 86 -6.94 -17.18 9.20
CA GLU A 86 -6.04 -17.69 8.17
C GLU A 86 -5.66 -16.53 7.25
N ILE A 87 -4.37 -16.21 7.19
CA ILE A 87 -3.87 -15.11 6.37
C ILE A 87 -3.16 -15.67 5.15
N THR A 88 -3.59 -15.24 3.97
CA THR A 88 -2.97 -15.59 2.69
C THR A 88 -2.40 -14.34 2.03
N LEU A 89 -1.14 -14.41 1.61
CA LEU A 89 -0.53 -13.37 0.78
C LEU A 89 -0.71 -13.75 -0.68
N LEU A 90 -1.35 -12.88 -1.44
CA LEU A 90 -1.56 -13.07 -2.87
C LEU A 90 -0.71 -12.05 -3.63
N ILE A 91 0.23 -12.54 -4.43
CA ILE A 91 1.12 -11.66 -5.20
C ILE A 91 0.53 -11.44 -6.59
N ALA A 92 0.23 -10.18 -6.90
CA ALA A 92 -0.32 -9.78 -8.19
C ALA A 92 0.80 -9.61 -9.20
N THR A 93 0.95 -10.58 -10.08
CA THR A 93 2.00 -10.58 -11.11
C THR A 93 1.56 -9.94 -12.43
N GLY A 94 0.27 -9.81 -12.67
CA GLY A 94 -0.27 -9.28 -13.92
C GLY A 94 0.20 -10.09 -15.11
N CYS A 95 0.87 -9.43 -16.06
CA CYS A 95 1.47 -10.08 -17.25
C CYS A 95 2.93 -10.53 -17.02
N HIS A 96 3.45 -10.39 -15.81
CA HIS A 96 4.82 -10.75 -15.48
C HIS A 96 4.93 -12.23 -15.11
N ARG A 97 6.17 -12.74 -15.11
CA ARG A 97 6.44 -14.08 -14.59
C ARG A 97 6.11 -14.17 -13.10
N GLY A 98 5.88 -15.37 -12.64
CA GLY A 98 5.65 -15.59 -11.21
C GLY A 98 6.84 -15.15 -10.34
N THR A 99 6.55 -14.78 -9.13
CA THR A 99 7.55 -14.39 -8.13
C THR A 99 8.28 -15.62 -7.61
N THR A 100 9.60 -15.57 -7.56
CA THR A 100 10.41 -16.65 -7.02
C THR A 100 10.42 -16.61 -5.49
N ARG A 101 10.80 -17.75 -4.88
CA ARG A 101 10.91 -17.83 -3.42
C ARG A 101 11.90 -16.81 -2.83
N GLN A 102 12.93 -16.47 -3.59
CA GLN A 102 13.94 -15.49 -3.15
C GLN A 102 13.43 -14.05 -3.18
N GLU A 103 12.43 -13.76 -4.00
CA GLU A 103 11.82 -12.44 -4.14
C GLU A 103 10.66 -12.21 -3.15
N LEU A 104 10.27 -13.25 -2.44
CA LEU A 104 9.30 -13.17 -1.36
C LEU A 104 9.95 -12.66 -0.08
#